data_69b851dd7a2c652b74f97c7c7967a9a1
#
_entry.id   69b851dd7a2c652b74f97c7c7967a9a1
#
_cell.length_a   1.000
_cell.length_b   1.000
_cell.length_c   1.000
_cell.angle_alpha   90.00
_cell.angle_beta   90.00
_cell.angle_gamma   90.00
#
_symmetry.space_group_name_H-M   'P 1'
#
loop_
_entity.id
_entity.type
_entity.pdbx_description
1 polymer ?
#
loop_
_entity_poly.entity_id
_entity_poly.type
_entity_poly.pdbx_seq_one_letter_code
_entity_poly.pdbx_strand_id
1 'polypeptide(L)'
;MSIFFTLFLIVFGGVLLNKLAKRIRIPPLVLYLLYGVLLSLLQEKVGSSFTFLDSGVRNISSPIRKVALIIILLKAGLSLYLSDLKKVGRPAILRSFLPACTERVAVGIFGKRILGLTYTESFLLGSVLGAVSPAVVIPRMSKLRDEKYGTEKGIPQLVIAGSSIDDIIRIVFYQCFLTMEKGGNLSARTFLNIPISIVTGVGIGILLGRLLSFVFNKVERNDTFKLL
;
A
#
# COMPACT_ATOMS: atom_id res chain seq x y z
N MET A 1 10.77 29.84 -1.59
CA MET A 1 10.66 29.30 -2.98
C MET A 1 9.23 28.87 -3.21
N SER A 2 8.78 28.80 -4.45
CA SER A 2 7.37 28.46 -4.72
C SER A 2 7.14 26.95 -4.62
N ILE A 3 5.95 26.56 -4.16
CA ILE A 3 5.40 25.19 -4.18
C ILE A 3 5.70 24.46 -5.50
N PHE A 4 5.62 25.19 -6.62
CA PHE A 4 5.87 24.65 -7.96
C PHE A 4 7.32 24.17 -8.15
N PHE A 5 8.31 24.85 -7.58
CA PHE A 5 9.70 24.41 -7.67
C PHE A 5 9.94 23.12 -6.88
N THR A 6 9.39 23.01 -5.69
CA THR A 6 9.45 21.76 -4.91
C THR A 6 8.78 20.60 -5.63
N LEU A 7 7.59 20.82 -6.21
CA LEU A 7 6.89 19.81 -6.99
C LEU A 7 7.69 19.43 -8.24
N PHE A 8 8.28 20.41 -8.93
CA PHE A 8 9.16 20.15 -10.07
C PHE A 8 10.34 19.27 -9.67
N LEU A 9 11.05 19.59 -8.58
CA LEU A 9 12.16 18.77 -8.08
C LEU A 9 11.73 17.33 -7.80
N ILE A 10 10.60 17.14 -7.12
CA ILE A 10 10.09 15.81 -6.77
C ILE A 10 9.74 15.01 -8.03
N VAL A 11 9.00 15.61 -8.97
CA VAL A 11 8.54 14.92 -10.17
C VAL A 11 9.70 14.67 -11.13
N PHE A 12 10.50 15.68 -11.41
CA PHE A 12 11.63 15.58 -12.34
C PHE A 12 12.69 14.60 -11.81
N GLY A 13 13.07 14.73 -10.53
CA GLY A 13 13.97 13.78 -9.87
C GLY A 13 13.40 12.36 -9.88
N GLY A 14 12.12 12.20 -9.62
CA GLY A 14 11.44 10.90 -9.69
C GLY A 14 11.51 10.26 -11.08
N VAL A 15 11.30 11.04 -12.15
CA VAL A 15 11.41 10.54 -13.54
C VAL A 15 12.84 10.12 -13.88
N LEU A 16 13.83 10.91 -13.49
CA LEU A 16 15.25 10.58 -13.73
C LEU A 16 15.64 9.31 -12.96
N LEU A 17 15.26 9.22 -11.69
CA LEU A 17 15.56 8.07 -10.86
C LEU A 17 14.85 6.80 -11.34
N ASN A 18 13.66 6.90 -11.92
CA ASN A 18 13.00 5.76 -12.53
C ASN A 18 13.80 5.19 -13.72
N LYS A 19 14.36 6.06 -14.56
CA LYS A 19 15.24 5.62 -15.65
C LYS A 19 16.51 4.97 -15.12
N LEU A 20 17.13 5.58 -14.10
CA LEU A 20 18.31 5.04 -13.45
C LEU A 20 18.04 3.68 -12.79
N ALA A 21 16.94 3.56 -12.05
CA ALA A 21 16.51 2.32 -11.40
C ALA A 21 16.39 1.15 -12.39
N LYS A 22 15.79 1.40 -13.54
CA LYS A 22 15.67 0.40 -14.61
C LYS A 22 17.05 -0.02 -15.15
N ARG A 23 18.00 0.92 -15.28
CA ARG A 23 19.34 0.66 -15.79
C ARG A 23 20.16 -0.18 -14.80
N ILE A 24 20.09 0.11 -13.51
CA ILE A 24 20.84 -0.60 -12.45
C ILE A 24 20.06 -1.79 -11.86
N ARG A 25 18.85 -2.09 -12.38
CA ARG A 25 17.98 -3.20 -11.96
C ARG A 25 17.57 -3.16 -10.48
N ILE A 26 17.50 -1.98 -9.90
CA ILE A 26 16.99 -1.77 -8.52
C ILE A 26 15.51 -1.31 -8.58
N PRO A 27 14.67 -1.72 -7.63
CA PRO A 27 13.30 -1.22 -7.55
C PRO A 27 13.27 0.31 -7.45
N PRO A 28 12.49 1.03 -8.29
CA PRO A 28 12.46 2.51 -8.29
C PRO A 28 12.14 3.11 -6.93
N LEU A 29 11.31 2.42 -6.13
CA LEU A 29 10.93 2.85 -4.78
C LEU A 29 12.14 3.10 -3.87
N VAL A 30 13.17 2.27 -3.95
CA VAL A 30 14.40 2.42 -3.15
C VAL A 30 15.08 3.75 -3.47
N LEU A 31 15.22 4.07 -4.77
CA LEU A 31 15.83 5.32 -5.19
C LEU A 31 14.98 6.54 -4.82
N TYR A 32 13.64 6.42 -4.85
CA TYR A 32 12.75 7.50 -4.41
C TYR A 32 12.88 7.79 -2.92
N LEU A 33 12.99 6.75 -2.09
CA LEU A 33 13.22 6.90 -0.65
C LEU A 33 14.56 7.56 -0.37
N LEU A 34 15.65 7.07 -1.00
CA LEU A 34 16.99 7.67 -0.86
C LEU A 34 17.01 9.13 -1.31
N TYR A 35 16.32 9.45 -2.41
CA TYR A 35 16.19 10.81 -2.90
C TYR A 35 15.46 11.71 -1.90
N GLY A 36 14.37 11.24 -1.32
CA GLY A 36 13.64 11.97 -0.28
C GLY A 36 14.52 12.25 0.95
N VAL A 37 15.29 11.25 1.40
CA VAL A 37 16.26 11.41 2.49
C VAL A 37 17.34 12.43 2.10
N LEU A 38 17.90 12.33 0.90
CA LEU A 38 18.92 13.27 0.41
C LEU A 38 18.41 14.71 0.39
N LEU A 39 17.20 14.94 -0.15
CA LEU A 39 16.58 16.28 -0.14
C LEU A 39 16.37 16.80 1.28
N SER A 40 15.97 15.95 2.23
CA SER A 40 15.79 16.32 3.62
C SER A 40 17.11 16.71 4.28
N LEU A 41 18.17 15.93 4.07
CA LEU A 41 19.51 16.23 4.60
C LEU A 41 20.12 17.49 3.98
N LEU A 42 19.92 17.71 2.68
CA LEU A 42 20.35 18.93 2.02
C LEU A 42 19.62 20.16 2.60
N GLN A 43 18.32 20.04 2.85
CA GLN A 43 17.53 21.10 3.47
C GLN A 43 18.06 21.46 4.85
N GLU A 44 18.44 20.48 5.65
CA GLU A 44 18.99 20.69 7.00
C GLU A 44 20.35 21.39 6.94
N LYS A 45 21.24 21.03 6.01
CA LYS A 45 22.57 21.62 5.86
C LYS A 45 22.54 23.04 5.30
N VAL A 46 21.65 23.32 4.35
CA VAL A 46 21.57 24.67 3.71
C VAL A 46 20.85 25.68 4.59
N GLY A 47 20.13 25.20 5.63
CA GLY A 47 19.47 26.06 6.60
C GLY A 47 18.24 26.79 6.02
N SER A 48 17.78 27.82 6.74
CA SER A 48 16.57 28.57 6.39
C SER A 48 16.74 29.50 5.16
N SER A 49 17.98 29.74 4.71
CA SER A 49 18.26 30.66 3.61
C SER A 49 17.80 30.16 2.25
N PHE A 50 17.72 28.84 2.07
CA PHE A 50 17.28 28.23 0.83
C PHE A 50 16.40 26.99 1.09
N THR A 51 15.09 27.15 1.00
CA THR A 51 14.14 26.11 1.32
C THR A 51 13.79 25.30 0.07
N PHE A 52 14.38 24.10 -0.10
CA PHE A 52 14.03 23.16 -1.18
C PHE A 52 12.64 22.55 -0.97
N LEU A 53 12.27 22.30 0.28
CA LEU A 53 11.00 21.70 0.66
C LEU A 53 10.09 22.78 1.24
N ASP A 54 9.23 23.32 0.39
CA ASP A 54 8.23 24.31 0.77
C ASP A 54 7.25 23.73 1.82
N SER A 55 6.93 24.55 2.83
CA SER A 55 5.98 24.17 3.89
C SER A 55 4.58 23.84 3.33
N GLY A 56 4.18 24.51 2.26
CA GLY A 56 2.94 24.21 1.55
C GLY A 56 2.91 22.80 0.99
N VAL A 57 4.02 22.32 0.38
CA VAL A 57 4.12 20.92 -0.10
C VAL A 57 4.07 19.94 1.07
N ARG A 58 4.68 20.27 2.20
CA ARG A 58 4.61 19.44 3.41
C ARG A 58 3.17 19.30 3.91
N ASN A 59 2.40 20.38 3.92
CA ASN A 59 1.00 20.38 4.34
C ASN A 59 0.10 19.56 3.40
N ILE A 60 0.30 19.64 2.09
CA ILE A 60 -0.48 18.87 1.10
C ILE A 60 0.04 17.44 0.90
N SER A 61 1.20 17.10 1.43
CA SER A 61 1.82 15.77 1.31
C SER A 61 0.91 14.66 1.83
N SER A 62 0.22 14.86 2.97
CA SER A 62 -0.68 13.86 3.54
C SER A 62 -1.91 13.58 2.64
N PRO A 63 -2.66 14.58 2.15
CA PRO A 63 -3.73 14.37 1.17
C PRO A 63 -3.23 13.68 -0.12
N ILE A 64 -2.10 14.13 -0.68
CA ILE A 64 -1.54 13.52 -1.91
C ILE A 64 -1.22 12.05 -1.71
N ARG A 65 -0.61 11.67 -0.59
CA ARG A 65 -0.34 10.25 -0.27
C ARG A 65 -1.62 9.42 -0.17
N LYS A 66 -2.70 9.97 0.41
CA LYS A 66 -4.00 9.29 0.46
C LYS A 66 -4.59 9.06 -0.93
N VAL A 67 -4.54 10.07 -1.80
CA VAL A 67 -4.99 9.96 -3.19
C VAL A 67 -4.15 8.92 -3.95
N ALA A 68 -2.82 8.97 -3.82
CA ALA A 68 -1.93 7.99 -4.43
C ALA A 68 -2.24 6.56 -3.96
N LEU A 69 -2.49 6.37 -2.66
CA LEU A 69 -2.89 5.08 -2.11
C LEU A 69 -4.21 4.58 -2.72
N ILE A 70 -5.23 5.45 -2.83
CA ILE A 70 -6.51 5.11 -3.45
C ILE A 70 -6.31 4.66 -4.90
N ILE A 71 -5.50 5.39 -5.68
CA ILE A 71 -5.20 5.03 -7.08
C ILE A 71 -4.49 3.68 -7.18
N ILE A 72 -3.50 3.42 -6.30
CA ILE A 72 -2.77 2.16 -6.25
C ILE A 72 -3.72 1.01 -5.92
N LEU A 73 -4.55 1.17 -4.89
CA LEU A 73 -5.52 0.15 -4.48
C LEU A 73 -6.60 -0.09 -5.53
N LEU A 74 -7.08 0.97 -6.19
CA LEU A 74 -8.03 0.86 -7.29
C LEU A 74 -7.42 0.07 -8.47
N LYS A 75 -6.21 0.42 -8.88
CA LYS A 75 -5.47 -0.31 -9.92
C LYS A 75 -5.26 -1.78 -9.54
N ALA A 76 -4.94 -2.03 -8.28
CA ALA A 76 -4.82 -3.36 -7.72
C ALA A 76 -6.12 -4.16 -7.86
N GLY A 77 -7.23 -3.57 -7.40
CA GLY A 77 -8.56 -4.17 -7.48
C GLY A 77 -8.99 -4.48 -8.93
N LEU A 78 -8.77 -3.53 -9.84
CA LEU A 78 -9.09 -3.71 -11.27
C LEU A 78 -8.24 -4.79 -11.95
N SER A 79 -7.07 -5.12 -11.42
CA SER A 79 -6.22 -6.21 -11.94
C SER A 79 -6.64 -7.60 -11.46
N LEU A 80 -7.59 -7.69 -10.51
CA LEU A 80 -8.09 -8.94 -9.97
C LEU A 80 -9.31 -9.44 -10.74
N TYR A 81 -9.25 -10.65 -11.24
CA TYR A 81 -10.43 -11.33 -11.80
C TYR A 81 -11.17 -12.10 -10.71
N LEU A 82 -12.47 -11.89 -10.59
CA LEU A 82 -13.33 -12.60 -9.63
C LEU A 82 -13.30 -14.13 -9.81
N SER A 83 -13.13 -14.60 -11.04
CA SER A 83 -12.96 -16.02 -11.35
C SER A 83 -11.70 -16.61 -10.71
N ASP A 84 -10.60 -15.86 -10.75
CA ASP A 84 -9.33 -16.27 -10.17
C ASP A 84 -9.40 -16.27 -8.63
N LEU A 85 -10.07 -15.26 -8.08
CA LEU A 85 -10.29 -15.15 -6.63
C LEU A 85 -11.11 -16.34 -6.08
N LYS A 86 -12.12 -16.79 -6.82
CA LYS A 86 -12.91 -17.97 -6.46
C LYS A 86 -12.09 -19.27 -6.47
N LYS A 87 -11.17 -19.41 -7.42
CA LYS A 87 -10.29 -20.60 -7.52
C LYS A 87 -9.28 -20.69 -6.38
N VAL A 88 -8.77 -19.55 -5.91
CA VAL A 88 -7.69 -19.50 -4.88
C VAL A 88 -8.19 -19.13 -3.48
N GLY A 89 -9.50 -18.94 -3.26
CA GLY A 89 -10.11 -18.35 -2.09
C GLY A 89 -9.59 -18.85 -0.73
N ARG A 90 -9.88 -20.11 -0.34
CA ARG A 90 -9.41 -20.66 0.95
C ARG A 90 -7.88 -20.74 1.08
N PRO A 91 -7.13 -21.27 0.11
CA PRO A 91 -5.68 -21.26 0.15
C PRO A 91 -5.07 -19.86 0.24
N ALA A 92 -5.68 -18.85 -0.40
CA ALA A 92 -5.21 -17.48 -0.32
C ALA A 92 -5.33 -16.90 1.10
N ILE A 93 -6.47 -17.12 1.74
CA ILE A 93 -6.71 -16.68 3.13
C ILE A 93 -5.70 -17.33 4.09
N LEU A 94 -5.53 -18.65 4.02
CA LEU A 94 -4.60 -19.36 4.91
C LEU A 94 -3.15 -18.95 4.68
N ARG A 95 -2.73 -18.79 3.43
CA ARG A 95 -1.36 -18.37 3.08
C ARG A 95 -1.07 -16.91 3.44
N SER A 96 -2.07 -16.07 3.54
CA SER A 96 -1.91 -14.69 4.01
C SER A 96 -1.94 -14.60 5.53
N PHE A 97 -2.88 -15.29 6.16
CA PHE A 97 -3.08 -15.22 7.59
C PHE A 97 -1.95 -15.88 8.39
N LEU A 98 -1.51 -17.07 7.99
CA LEU A 98 -0.53 -17.84 8.75
C LEU A 98 0.84 -17.16 8.84
N PRO A 99 1.50 -16.74 7.72
CA PRO A 99 2.76 -16.03 7.78
C PRO A 99 2.64 -14.70 8.53
N ALA A 100 1.57 -13.97 8.27
CA ALA A 100 1.33 -12.69 8.94
C ALA A 100 1.20 -12.81 10.46
N CYS A 101 0.56 -13.86 10.96
CA CYS A 101 0.48 -14.13 12.39
C CYS A 101 1.81 -14.59 12.97
N THR A 102 2.49 -15.53 12.31
CA THR A 102 3.78 -16.06 12.80
C THR A 102 4.85 -14.98 12.85
N GLU A 103 4.92 -14.11 11.85
CA GLU A 103 5.83 -12.98 11.82
C GLU A 103 5.58 -12.02 12.98
N ARG A 104 4.32 -11.65 13.24
CA ARG A 104 3.98 -10.75 14.35
C ARG A 104 4.30 -11.36 15.70
N VAL A 105 4.00 -12.63 15.89
CA VAL A 105 4.34 -13.35 17.13
C VAL A 105 5.86 -13.39 17.31
N ALA A 106 6.61 -13.67 16.26
CA ALA A 106 8.07 -13.66 16.30
C ALA A 106 8.60 -12.26 16.65
N VAL A 107 8.17 -11.21 15.95
CA VAL A 107 8.60 -9.83 16.26
C VAL A 107 8.13 -9.41 17.66
N GLY A 108 6.95 -9.80 18.10
CA GLY A 108 6.43 -9.52 19.44
C GLY A 108 7.31 -10.12 20.55
N ILE A 109 7.77 -11.35 20.36
CA ILE A 109 8.64 -12.04 21.34
C ILE A 109 10.08 -11.51 21.27
N PHE A 110 10.66 -11.44 20.07
CA PHE A 110 12.06 -11.05 19.87
C PHE A 110 12.27 -9.55 20.04
N GLY A 111 11.28 -8.70 19.66
CA GLY A 111 11.35 -7.27 19.87
C GLY A 111 11.50 -6.90 21.35
N LYS A 112 10.77 -7.57 22.23
CA LYS A 112 10.97 -7.39 23.67
C LYS A 112 12.35 -7.83 24.13
N ARG A 113 12.82 -8.99 23.66
CA ARG A 113 14.09 -9.57 24.15
C ARG A 113 15.33 -8.88 23.59
N ILE A 114 15.31 -8.46 22.32
CA ILE A 114 16.46 -7.93 21.61
C ILE A 114 16.50 -6.40 21.69
N LEU A 115 15.34 -5.75 21.52
CA LEU A 115 15.26 -4.30 21.46
C LEU A 115 14.83 -3.64 22.78
N GLY A 116 14.49 -4.42 23.82
CA GLY A 116 14.04 -3.91 25.11
C GLY A 116 12.65 -3.25 25.07
N LEU A 117 11.88 -3.46 24.03
CA LEU A 117 10.56 -2.89 23.86
C LEU A 117 9.53 -3.53 24.80
N THR A 118 8.44 -2.83 25.09
CA THR A 118 7.26 -3.43 25.69
C THR A 118 6.61 -4.46 24.74
N TYR A 119 5.75 -5.31 25.21
CA TYR A 119 5.02 -6.24 24.34
C TYR A 119 4.15 -5.46 23.32
N THR A 120 3.48 -4.41 23.76
CA THR A 120 2.62 -3.59 22.89
C THR A 120 3.41 -2.94 21.76
N GLU A 121 4.54 -2.33 22.07
CA GLU A 121 5.46 -1.75 21.08
C GLU A 121 6.02 -2.83 20.12
N SER A 122 6.38 -3.99 20.65
CA SER A 122 6.90 -5.10 19.84
C SER A 122 5.87 -5.63 18.84
N PHE A 123 4.62 -5.80 19.27
CA PHE A 123 3.53 -6.22 18.39
C PHE A 123 3.11 -5.10 17.41
N LEU A 124 3.17 -3.83 17.84
CA LEU A 124 2.97 -2.69 16.97
C LEU A 124 4.04 -2.66 15.86
N LEU A 125 5.32 -2.84 16.23
CA LEU A 125 6.44 -2.95 15.31
C LEU A 125 6.23 -4.12 14.32
N GLY A 126 5.84 -5.30 14.80
CA GLY A 126 5.54 -6.46 13.96
C GLY A 126 4.39 -6.22 12.98
N SER A 127 3.41 -5.39 13.38
CA SER A 127 2.31 -5.00 12.49
C SER A 127 2.76 -4.07 11.36
N VAL A 128 3.84 -3.33 11.55
CA VAL A 128 4.42 -2.43 10.53
C VAL A 128 5.42 -3.15 9.64
N LEU A 129 6.36 -3.90 10.23
CA LEU A 129 7.48 -4.52 9.49
C LEU A 129 7.02 -5.54 8.46
N GLY A 130 6.08 -6.38 8.83
CA GLY A 130 5.61 -7.43 7.94
C GLY A 130 4.75 -6.94 6.76
N ALA A 131 4.58 -5.62 6.54
CA ALA A 131 3.71 -5.10 5.49
C ALA A 131 4.26 -5.39 4.09
N VAL A 132 3.51 -6.16 3.32
CA VAL A 132 3.82 -6.44 1.91
C VAL A 132 3.18 -5.36 1.05
N SER A 133 3.99 -4.58 0.32
CA SER A 133 3.46 -3.50 -0.50
C SER A 133 2.75 -4.02 -1.76
N PRO A 134 1.43 -3.80 -1.91
CA PRO A 134 0.69 -4.13 -3.14
C PRO A 134 1.28 -3.43 -4.37
N ALA A 135 1.81 -2.23 -4.19
CA ALA A 135 2.44 -1.45 -5.27
C ALA A 135 3.67 -2.15 -5.88
N VAL A 136 4.33 -3.03 -5.13
CA VAL A 136 5.46 -3.83 -5.62
C VAL A 136 5.01 -5.21 -6.10
N VAL A 137 4.12 -5.85 -5.35
CA VAL A 137 3.68 -7.22 -5.63
C VAL A 137 2.83 -7.30 -6.90
N ILE A 138 1.85 -6.40 -7.03
CA ILE A 138 0.86 -6.49 -8.12
C ILE A 138 1.49 -6.37 -9.50
N PRO A 139 2.35 -5.38 -9.80
CA PRO A 139 2.99 -5.29 -11.11
C PRO A 139 3.86 -6.51 -11.44
N ARG A 140 4.54 -7.06 -10.43
CA ARG A 140 5.39 -8.25 -10.61
C ARG A 140 4.56 -9.49 -10.89
N MET A 141 3.51 -9.71 -10.12
CA MET A 141 2.63 -10.87 -10.28
C MET A 141 1.79 -10.76 -11.57
N SER A 142 1.34 -9.57 -11.94
CA SER A 142 0.67 -9.33 -13.22
C SER A 142 1.59 -9.68 -14.39
N LYS A 143 2.86 -9.23 -14.33
CA LYS A 143 3.85 -9.58 -15.37
C LYS A 143 4.05 -11.09 -15.48
N LEU A 144 4.23 -11.80 -14.36
CA LEU A 144 4.38 -13.25 -14.35
C LEU A 144 3.14 -13.96 -14.91
N ARG A 145 1.94 -13.45 -14.61
CA ARG A 145 0.69 -13.94 -15.16
C ARG A 145 0.65 -13.76 -16.68
N ASP A 146 1.01 -12.59 -17.19
CA ASP A 146 0.99 -12.26 -18.60
C ASP A 146 2.03 -13.09 -19.38
N GLU A 147 3.17 -13.41 -18.75
CA GLU A 147 4.22 -14.31 -19.24
C GLU A 147 3.88 -15.80 -19.01
N LYS A 148 2.69 -16.11 -18.45
CA LYS A 148 2.20 -17.47 -18.13
C LYS A 148 3.04 -18.26 -17.14
N TYR A 149 3.89 -17.61 -16.34
CA TYR A 149 4.65 -18.31 -15.29
C TYR A 149 3.78 -18.60 -14.06
N GLY A 150 3.65 -19.89 -13.72
CA GLY A 150 2.89 -20.36 -12.55
C GLY A 150 1.38 -20.17 -12.63
N THR A 151 0.85 -19.83 -13.80
CA THR A 151 -0.58 -19.59 -14.03
C THR A 151 -1.42 -20.86 -13.94
N GLU A 152 -0.88 -22.02 -14.31
CA GLU A 152 -1.57 -23.32 -14.17
C GLU A 152 -1.96 -23.62 -12.72
N LYS A 153 -1.10 -23.27 -11.77
CA LYS A 153 -1.34 -23.42 -10.34
C LYS A 153 -1.95 -22.17 -9.68
N GLY A 154 -2.27 -21.15 -10.47
CA GLY A 154 -2.84 -19.89 -9.98
C GLY A 154 -1.93 -19.11 -9.00
N ILE A 155 -0.59 -19.31 -9.07
CA ILE A 155 0.35 -18.72 -8.11
C ILE A 155 0.32 -17.19 -8.13
N PRO A 156 0.39 -16.49 -9.29
CA PRO A 156 0.33 -15.03 -9.32
C PRO A 156 -0.97 -14.49 -8.72
N GLN A 157 -2.10 -15.12 -9.04
CA GLN A 157 -3.42 -14.75 -8.54
C GLN A 157 -3.52 -14.96 -7.03
N LEU A 158 -2.99 -16.08 -6.54
CA LEU A 158 -2.94 -16.40 -5.12
C LEU A 158 -2.14 -15.35 -4.33
N VAL A 159 -0.99 -14.92 -4.86
CA VAL A 159 -0.12 -13.93 -4.21
C VAL A 159 -0.78 -12.56 -4.21
N ILE A 160 -1.40 -12.12 -5.31
CA ILE A 160 -2.13 -10.84 -5.39
C ILE A 160 -3.29 -10.83 -4.40
N ALA A 161 -4.13 -11.87 -4.42
CA ALA A 161 -5.27 -11.99 -3.50
C ALA A 161 -4.80 -12.03 -2.03
N GLY A 162 -3.75 -12.80 -1.77
CA GLY A 162 -3.15 -12.93 -0.46
C GLY A 162 -2.61 -11.62 0.10
N SER A 163 -1.89 -10.85 -0.68
CA SER A 163 -1.35 -9.56 -0.25
C SER A 163 -2.44 -8.56 0.11
N SER A 164 -3.57 -8.57 -0.60
CA SER A 164 -4.69 -7.67 -0.30
C SER A 164 -5.40 -8.03 1.01
N ILE A 165 -5.55 -9.31 1.32
CA ILE A 165 -6.14 -9.79 2.57
C ILE A 165 -5.18 -9.49 3.75
N ASP A 166 -3.90 -9.70 3.55
CA ASP A 166 -2.88 -9.43 4.55
C ASP A 166 -2.86 -7.97 4.99
N ASP A 167 -2.99 -7.02 4.06
CA ASP A 167 -3.06 -5.60 4.37
C ASP A 167 -4.24 -5.26 5.30
N ILE A 168 -5.41 -5.85 5.08
CA ILE A 168 -6.57 -5.65 5.96
C ILE A 168 -6.26 -6.14 7.38
N ILE A 169 -5.71 -7.34 7.49
CA ILE A 169 -5.35 -7.94 8.77
C ILE A 169 -4.34 -7.06 9.51
N ARG A 170 -3.34 -6.53 8.81
CA ARG A 170 -2.29 -5.68 9.37
C ARG A 170 -2.82 -4.35 9.88
N ILE A 171 -3.65 -3.67 9.10
CA ILE A 171 -4.27 -2.40 9.52
C ILE A 171 -5.05 -2.62 10.81
N VAL A 172 -5.77 -3.73 10.93
CA VAL A 172 -6.53 -4.09 12.12
C VAL A 172 -5.61 -4.24 13.33
N PHE A 173 -4.58 -5.08 13.22
CA PHE A 173 -3.63 -5.30 14.31
C PHE A 173 -2.88 -4.01 14.69
N TYR A 174 -2.43 -3.25 13.69
CA TYR A 174 -1.80 -1.96 13.92
C TYR A 174 -2.69 -1.03 14.73
N GLN A 175 -3.95 -0.88 14.37
CA GLN A 175 -4.90 -0.02 15.08
C GLN A 175 -5.16 -0.50 16.51
N CYS A 176 -5.26 -1.82 16.72
CA CYS A 176 -5.43 -2.38 18.07
C CYS A 176 -4.25 -2.05 18.96
N PHE A 177 -3.03 -2.35 18.53
CA PHE A 177 -1.83 -2.10 19.34
C PHE A 177 -1.52 -0.63 19.50
N LEU A 178 -1.79 0.20 18.49
CA LEU A 178 -1.65 1.66 18.58
C LEU A 178 -2.63 2.23 19.63
N THR A 179 -3.84 1.71 19.70
CA THR A 179 -4.83 2.14 20.70
C THR A 179 -4.39 1.75 22.11
N MET A 180 -3.84 0.53 22.28
CA MET A 180 -3.27 0.09 23.55
C MET A 180 -2.09 0.96 23.98
N GLU A 181 -1.18 1.27 23.06
CA GLU A 181 -0.01 2.10 23.36
C GLU A 181 -0.37 3.52 23.79
N LYS A 182 -1.43 4.08 23.22
CA LYS A 182 -1.96 5.39 23.62
C LYS A 182 -2.75 5.37 24.93
N GLY A 183 -2.70 4.30 25.70
CA GLY A 183 -3.44 4.15 26.96
C GLY A 183 -4.94 3.96 26.79
N GLY A 184 -5.39 3.67 25.57
CA GLY A 184 -6.80 3.37 25.29
C GLY A 184 -7.14 1.96 25.68
N ASN A 185 -8.28 1.76 26.33
CA ASN A 185 -8.84 0.43 26.56
C ASN A 185 -9.32 -0.16 25.23
N LEU A 186 -8.96 -1.41 24.97
CA LEU A 186 -9.56 -2.18 23.90
C LEU A 186 -11.04 -2.41 24.23
N SER A 187 -11.88 -1.52 23.79
CA SER A 187 -13.31 -1.68 23.95
C SER A 187 -13.83 -2.68 22.91
N ALA A 188 -14.86 -3.42 23.26
CA ALA A 188 -15.60 -4.28 22.32
C ALA A 188 -16.01 -3.50 21.05
N ARG A 189 -16.22 -2.19 21.17
CA ARG A 189 -16.54 -1.29 20.07
C ARG A 189 -15.38 -1.16 19.06
N THR A 190 -14.12 -1.19 19.51
CA THR A 190 -12.95 -1.17 18.61
C THR A 190 -12.91 -2.43 17.76
N PHE A 191 -13.20 -3.60 18.35
CA PHE A 191 -13.29 -4.86 17.60
C PHE A 191 -14.50 -4.93 16.67
N LEU A 192 -15.65 -4.37 17.06
CA LEU A 192 -16.84 -4.31 16.23
C LEU A 192 -16.68 -3.34 15.03
N ASN A 193 -15.93 -2.27 15.18
CA ASN A 193 -15.67 -1.33 14.09
C ASN A 193 -14.90 -1.97 12.91
N ILE A 194 -14.12 -3.02 13.15
CA ILE A 194 -13.35 -3.71 12.13
C ILE A 194 -14.25 -4.43 11.12
N PRO A 195 -15.09 -5.41 11.54
CA PRO A 195 -16.00 -6.05 10.60
C PRO A 195 -17.00 -5.06 9.98
N ILE A 196 -17.44 -4.05 10.72
CA ILE A 196 -18.30 -3.00 10.17
C ILE A 196 -17.58 -2.25 9.04
N SER A 197 -16.34 -1.83 9.24
CA SER A 197 -15.55 -1.15 8.21
C SER A 197 -15.29 -2.03 6.99
N ILE A 198 -15.07 -3.33 7.17
CA ILE A 198 -14.92 -4.27 6.07
C ILE A 198 -16.23 -4.40 5.29
N VAL A 199 -17.34 -4.63 5.96
CA VAL A 199 -18.66 -4.80 5.33
C VAL A 199 -19.07 -3.52 4.60
N THR A 200 -18.93 -2.36 5.23
CA THR A 200 -19.25 -1.07 4.61
C THR A 200 -18.33 -0.77 3.44
N GLY A 201 -17.01 -1.04 3.56
CA GLY A 201 -16.05 -0.87 2.48
C GLY A 201 -16.36 -1.75 1.26
N VAL A 202 -16.67 -3.02 1.49
CA VAL A 202 -17.09 -3.96 0.43
C VAL A 202 -18.42 -3.50 -0.19
N GLY A 203 -19.40 -3.11 0.63
CA GLY A 203 -20.69 -2.63 0.15
C GLY A 203 -20.56 -1.39 -0.75
N ILE A 204 -19.84 -0.38 -0.29
CA ILE A 204 -19.55 0.83 -1.06
C ILE A 204 -18.74 0.50 -2.32
N GLY A 205 -17.75 -0.38 -2.23
CA GLY A 205 -16.94 -0.82 -3.36
C GLY A 205 -17.78 -1.49 -4.46
N ILE A 206 -18.72 -2.37 -4.09
CA ILE A 206 -19.63 -3.02 -5.04
C ILE A 206 -20.56 -1.97 -5.69
N LEU A 207 -21.07 -1.04 -4.91
CA LEU A 207 -21.99 0.00 -5.40
C LEU A 207 -21.27 0.94 -6.38
N LEU A 208 -20.08 1.43 -6.02
CA LEU A 208 -19.25 2.26 -6.90
C LEU A 208 -18.77 1.49 -8.13
N GLY A 209 -18.37 0.24 -7.98
CA GLY A 209 -17.97 -0.61 -9.11
C GLY A 209 -19.09 -0.81 -10.13
N ARG A 210 -20.33 -1.04 -9.67
CA ARG A 210 -21.51 -1.12 -10.56
C ARG A 210 -21.81 0.21 -11.22
N LEU A 211 -21.73 1.32 -10.47
CA LEU A 211 -21.96 2.66 -11.00
C LEU A 211 -20.95 3.00 -12.11
N LEU A 212 -19.65 2.76 -11.85
CA LEU A 212 -18.60 2.98 -12.82
C LEU A 212 -18.80 2.09 -14.05
N SER A 213 -19.08 0.80 -13.87
CA SER A 213 -19.37 -0.11 -14.98
C SER A 213 -20.53 0.37 -15.83
N PHE A 214 -21.60 0.85 -15.20
CA PHE A 214 -22.75 1.42 -15.93
C PHE A 214 -22.36 2.66 -16.73
N VAL A 215 -21.57 3.58 -16.13
CA VAL A 215 -21.10 4.80 -16.80
C VAL A 215 -20.18 4.46 -17.96
N PHE A 216 -19.19 3.59 -17.76
CA PHE A 216 -18.26 3.22 -18.81
C PHE A 216 -18.93 2.46 -19.96
N ASN A 217 -19.83 1.53 -19.68
CA ASN A 217 -20.59 0.83 -20.73
C ASN A 217 -21.48 1.79 -21.55
N LYS A 218 -21.94 2.89 -20.92
CA LYS A 218 -22.71 3.91 -21.65
C LYS A 218 -21.81 4.83 -22.48
N VAL A 219 -20.58 5.08 -22.03
CA VAL A 219 -19.56 5.91 -22.72
C VAL A 219 -18.90 5.13 -23.87
N GLU A 220 -18.58 3.85 -23.69
CA GLU A 220 -18.03 3.00 -24.76
C GLU A 220 -18.99 2.81 -25.95
N ARG A 221 -20.28 2.97 -25.74
CA ARG A 221 -21.27 2.97 -26.80
C ARG A 221 -21.23 4.21 -27.71
N ASN A 222 -20.57 5.27 -27.28
CA ASN A 222 -20.26 6.45 -28.11
C ASN A 222 -18.82 6.32 -28.60
N ASP A 223 -18.65 6.01 -29.89
CA ASP A 223 -17.36 5.73 -30.58
C ASP A 223 -16.29 6.84 -30.49
N THR A 224 -16.55 7.92 -29.75
CA THR A 224 -15.68 9.10 -29.63
C THR A 224 -14.50 8.90 -28.66
N PHE A 225 -14.49 7.85 -27.87
CA PHE A 225 -13.45 7.62 -26.83
C PHE A 225 -12.37 6.59 -27.23
N LYS A 226 -12.40 6.09 -28.44
CA LYS A 226 -11.37 5.16 -28.97
C LYS A 226 -10.08 5.83 -29.44
N LEU A 227 -9.99 7.17 -29.35
CA LEU A 227 -8.87 7.97 -29.85
C LEU A 227 -8.03 8.68 -28.78
N LEU A 228 -8.23 8.37 -27.51
CA LEU A 228 -7.40 8.79 -26.38
C LEU A 228 -6.86 7.58 -25.61
#